data_574265c819569b27b33ff782d3fbb0ba
#
_entry.id   574265c819569b27b33ff782d3fbb0ba
#
_cell.length_a   1.000
_cell.length_b   1.000
_cell.length_c   1.000
_cell.angle_alpha   90.00
_cell.angle_beta   90.00
_cell.angle_gamma   90.00
#
_symmetry.space_group_name_H-M   'P 1'
#
loop_
_entity.id
_entity.type
_entity.pdbx_description
1 polymer ?
#
loop_
_entity_poly.entity_id
_entity_poly.type
_entity_poly.pdbx_seq_one_letter_code
_entity_poly.pdbx_strand_id
1 'polypeptide(L)'
;LRYAFIQKMFFVHNRLFILKELNELKKNKKWFYYKKLLLEDDVGDPVRYFLYPSSSGNKINHVYHLSCLENTLNIELQKIKNIFEFGGGYGCMARIFSNINNKISYKIFDTYIVNCLQYYYLKQNGLDVGFENNKFDLINNFEKINDKVDFKNSLFIANWSLSEVPLDLRDNFVSLIGRYE
;
A
#
# COMPACT_ATOMS: atom_id res chain seq x y z
N LEU A 1 11.50 -11.55 -2.53
CA LEU A 1 10.06 -11.79 -2.44
C LEU A 1 9.62 -13.17 -2.99
N ARG A 2 10.51 -13.95 -3.61
CA ARG A 2 10.18 -15.28 -4.18
C ARG A 2 10.08 -16.43 -3.15
N TYR A 3 10.46 -16.24 -1.89
CA TYR A 3 10.27 -17.27 -0.89
C TYR A 3 8.80 -17.64 -0.73
N ALA A 4 8.49 -18.95 -0.74
CA ALA A 4 7.11 -19.46 -0.71
C ALA A 4 6.29 -18.92 0.47
N PHE A 5 6.93 -18.70 1.63
CA PHE A 5 6.31 -18.12 2.80
C PHE A 5 5.87 -16.67 2.52
N ILE A 6 6.77 -15.83 1.99
CA ILE A 6 6.48 -14.43 1.60
C ILE A 6 5.35 -14.38 0.56
N GLN A 7 5.40 -15.28 -0.44
CA GLN A 7 4.38 -15.37 -1.46
C GLN A 7 2.99 -15.67 -0.88
N LYS A 8 2.91 -16.57 0.08
CA LYS A 8 1.64 -16.92 0.73
C LYS A 8 1.08 -15.79 1.58
N MET A 9 1.92 -15.01 2.23
CA MET A 9 1.50 -13.94 3.14
C MET A 9 1.10 -12.66 2.42
N PHE A 10 1.82 -12.26 1.38
CA PHE A 10 1.75 -10.90 0.87
C PHE A 10 1.34 -10.79 -0.60
N PHE A 11 1.21 -11.90 -1.32
CA PHE A 11 0.96 -11.82 -2.75
C PHE A 11 -0.38 -12.40 -3.18
N VAL A 12 -1.07 -11.63 -3.99
CA VAL A 12 -2.17 -12.12 -4.80
C VAL A 12 -1.57 -12.88 -5.97
N HIS A 13 -1.71 -14.20 -5.96
CA HIS A 13 -1.19 -15.05 -7.03
C HIS A 13 -1.90 -14.80 -8.37
N ASN A 14 -1.33 -15.35 -9.46
CA ASN A 14 -1.84 -15.31 -10.82
C ASN A 14 -3.28 -15.84 -10.95
N ARG A 15 -4.26 -15.09 -10.47
CA ARG A 15 -5.68 -15.45 -10.47
C ARG A 15 -6.41 -14.75 -11.60
N LEU A 16 -7.48 -15.35 -12.10
CA LEU A 16 -8.27 -14.81 -13.22
C LEU A 16 -8.95 -13.47 -12.89
N PHE A 17 -9.26 -13.19 -11.61
CA PHE A 17 -9.83 -11.90 -11.24
C PHE A 17 -8.86 -10.73 -11.50
N ILE A 18 -7.55 -10.94 -11.39
CA ILE A 18 -6.52 -9.94 -11.74
C ILE A 18 -6.63 -9.52 -13.21
N LEU A 19 -6.96 -10.45 -14.11
CA LEU A 19 -7.21 -10.11 -15.51
C LEU A 19 -8.43 -9.19 -15.66
N LYS A 20 -9.49 -9.43 -14.90
CA LYS A 20 -10.68 -8.57 -14.87
C LYS A 20 -10.32 -7.16 -14.41
N GLU A 21 -9.60 -7.04 -13.30
CA GLU A 21 -9.13 -5.76 -12.76
C GLU A 21 -8.25 -4.99 -13.76
N LEU A 22 -7.29 -5.69 -14.38
CA LEU A 22 -6.44 -5.11 -15.44
C LEU A 22 -7.26 -4.60 -16.63
N ASN A 23 -8.28 -5.36 -17.04
CA ASN A 23 -9.15 -4.96 -18.15
C ASN A 23 -10.00 -3.73 -17.79
N GLU A 24 -10.48 -3.62 -16.56
CA GLU A 24 -11.19 -2.43 -16.09
C GLU A 24 -10.24 -1.20 -16.05
N LEU A 25 -9.00 -1.37 -15.58
CA LEU A 25 -7.99 -0.31 -15.65
C LEU A 25 -7.73 0.15 -17.10
N LYS A 26 -7.63 -0.79 -18.05
CA LYS A 26 -7.41 -0.48 -19.48
C LYS A 26 -8.56 0.31 -20.12
N LYS A 27 -9.79 0.13 -19.64
CA LYS A 27 -10.98 0.88 -20.10
C LYS A 27 -11.07 2.27 -19.47
N ASN A 28 -10.32 2.53 -18.38
CA ASN A 28 -10.39 3.81 -17.68
C ASN A 28 -9.78 4.94 -18.55
N LYS A 29 -10.42 6.12 -18.51
CA LYS A 29 -9.92 7.32 -19.22
C LYS A 29 -8.50 7.71 -18.80
N LYS A 30 -8.10 7.39 -17.56
CA LYS A 30 -6.75 7.62 -17.02
C LYS A 30 -5.79 6.43 -17.27
N TRP A 31 -6.06 5.54 -18.23
CA TRP A 31 -5.24 4.35 -18.46
C TRP A 31 -3.74 4.64 -18.57
N PHE A 32 -3.33 5.67 -19.30
CA PHE A 32 -1.91 6.01 -19.47
C PHE A 32 -1.23 6.38 -18.14
N TYR A 33 -1.97 6.97 -17.22
CA TYR A 33 -1.50 7.26 -15.86
C TYR A 33 -1.36 5.97 -15.05
N TYR A 34 -2.41 5.14 -14.98
CA TYR A 34 -2.35 3.88 -14.24
C TYR A 34 -1.31 2.91 -14.80
N LYS A 35 -1.14 2.87 -16.14
CA LYS A 35 -0.12 2.04 -16.79
C LYS A 35 1.29 2.32 -16.25
N LYS A 36 1.63 3.57 -15.92
CA LYS A 36 2.92 3.93 -15.31
C LYS A 36 3.04 3.38 -13.89
N LEU A 37 1.95 3.39 -13.12
CA LEU A 37 1.92 2.86 -11.77
C LEU A 37 2.00 1.33 -11.71
N LEU A 38 1.62 0.66 -12.80
CA LEU A 38 1.69 -0.80 -12.93
C LEU A 38 3.11 -1.33 -13.16
N LEU A 39 4.08 -0.49 -13.51
CA LEU A 39 5.46 -0.95 -13.72
C LEU A 39 6.02 -1.50 -12.40
N GLU A 40 6.40 -2.78 -12.44
CA GLU A 40 6.92 -3.47 -11.27
C GLU A 40 8.42 -3.21 -11.10
N ASP A 41 8.83 -3.05 -9.86
CA ASP A 41 10.23 -2.93 -9.49
C ASP A 41 10.90 -4.33 -9.48
N ASP A 42 12.22 -4.40 -9.68
CA ASP A 42 12.96 -5.66 -9.63
C ASP A 42 13.41 -6.04 -8.22
N VAL A 43 13.24 -5.14 -7.26
CA VAL A 43 13.63 -5.36 -5.85
C VAL A 43 12.89 -6.55 -5.26
N GLY A 44 13.65 -7.53 -4.79
CA GLY A 44 13.12 -8.75 -4.20
C GLY A 44 12.54 -9.75 -5.22
N ASP A 45 12.70 -9.49 -6.52
CA ASP A 45 12.29 -10.38 -7.61
C ASP A 45 10.81 -10.83 -7.48
N PRO A 46 9.84 -9.89 -7.54
CA PRO A 46 8.43 -10.20 -7.37
C PRO A 46 7.92 -11.08 -8.53
N VAL A 47 6.98 -11.99 -8.21
CA VAL A 47 6.36 -12.84 -9.22
C VAL A 47 5.52 -12.00 -10.16
N ARG A 48 5.90 -11.95 -11.42
CA ARG A 48 5.20 -11.23 -12.47
C ARG A 48 3.87 -11.91 -12.84
N TYR A 49 2.87 -11.10 -13.17
CA TYR A 49 1.60 -11.62 -13.66
C TYR A 49 1.76 -12.19 -15.07
N PHE A 50 1.43 -13.45 -15.28
CA PHE A 50 1.72 -14.16 -16.55
C PHE A 50 1.06 -13.53 -17.79
N LEU A 51 -0.13 -12.92 -17.65
CA LEU A 51 -0.82 -12.21 -18.74
C LEU A 51 -0.40 -10.74 -18.88
N TYR A 52 0.42 -10.23 -17.99
CA TYR A 52 0.95 -8.86 -18.02
C TYR A 52 2.31 -8.79 -17.30
N PRO A 53 3.40 -9.33 -17.90
CA PRO A 53 4.70 -9.50 -17.23
C PRO A 53 5.41 -8.21 -16.80
N SER A 54 4.96 -7.04 -17.24
CA SER A 54 5.48 -5.75 -16.76
C SER A 54 5.01 -5.39 -15.34
N SER A 55 4.10 -6.19 -14.76
CA SER A 55 3.55 -5.98 -13.42
C SER A 55 3.41 -7.28 -12.65
N SER A 56 3.22 -7.22 -11.33
CA SER A 56 2.75 -8.34 -10.51
C SER A 56 1.23 -8.31 -10.35
N GLY A 57 0.63 -9.45 -10.00
CA GLY A 57 -0.79 -9.51 -9.66
C GLY A 57 -1.14 -8.59 -8.49
N ASN A 58 -0.24 -8.49 -7.51
CA ASN A 58 -0.40 -7.64 -6.35
C ASN A 58 -0.44 -6.14 -6.73
N LYS A 59 0.48 -5.69 -7.57
CA LYS A 59 0.52 -4.30 -8.01
C LYS A 59 -0.70 -3.94 -8.87
N ILE A 60 -1.17 -4.85 -9.74
CA ILE A 60 -2.41 -4.66 -10.51
C ILE A 60 -3.60 -4.47 -9.58
N ASN A 61 -3.76 -5.34 -8.58
CA ASN A 61 -4.84 -5.27 -7.61
C ASN A 61 -4.82 -3.95 -6.83
N HIS A 62 -3.65 -3.52 -6.33
CA HIS A 62 -3.53 -2.25 -5.61
C HIS A 62 -3.86 -1.03 -6.49
N VAL A 63 -3.35 -0.97 -7.72
CA VAL A 63 -3.67 0.13 -8.64
C VAL A 63 -5.15 0.14 -9.02
N TYR A 64 -5.77 -1.04 -9.15
CA TYR A 64 -7.21 -1.14 -9.37
C TYR A 64 -8.01 -0.57 -8.19
N HIS A 65 -7.66 -0.94 -6.94
CA HIS A 65 -8.31 -0.37 -5.75
C HIS A 65 -8.16 1.15 -5.70
N LEU A 66 -6.99 1.69 -6.02
CA LEU A 66 -6.78 3.14 -6.09
C LEU A 66 -7.64 3.80 -7.18
N SER A 67 -7.81 3.14 -8.33
CA SER A 67 -8.69 3.65 -9.40
C SER A 67 -10.16 3.67 -8.97
N CYS A 68 -10.59 2.64 -8.23
CA CYS A 68 -11.94 2.61 -7.64
C CYS A 68 -12.13 3.72 -6.63
N LEU A 69 -11.16 3.95 -5.74
CA LEU A 69 -11.18 5.02 -4.76
C LEU A 69 -11.32 6.41 -5.42
N GLU A 70 -10.48 6.70 -6.44
CA GLU A 70 -10.55 7.95 -7.20
C GLU A 70 -11.93 8.17 -7.82
N ASN A 71 -12.48 7.13 -8.44
CA ASN A 71 -13.76 7.22 -9.14
C ASN A 71 -14.94 7.35 -8.16
N THR A 72 -14.93 6.61 -7.05
CA THR A 72 -16.04 6.58 -6.08
C THR A 72 -16.12 7.87 -5.27
N LEU A 73 -14.98 8.37 -4.82
CA LEU A 73 -14.90 9.57 -3.98
C LEU A 73 -14.68 10.85 -4.80
N ASN A 74 -14.50 10.74 -6.11
CA ASN A 74 -14.17 11.86 -7.01
C ASN A 74 -12.99 12.69 -6.50
N ILE A 75 -11.93 12.01 -6.05
CA ILE A 75 -10.70 12.62 -5.53
C ILE A 75 -9.56 12.47 -6.53
N GLU A 76 -8.51 13.26 -6.34
CA GLU A 76 -7.27 13.13 -7.10
C GLU A 76 -6.16 12.58 -6.18
N LEU A 77 -5.64 11.39 -6.47
CA LEU A 77 -4.59 10.75 -5.66
C LEU A 77 -3.35 11.63 -5.49
N GLN A 78 -3.02 12.45 -6.50
CA GLN A 78 -1.87 13.37 -6.46
C GLN A 78 -2.02 14.48 -5.42
N LYS A 79 -3.24 14.79 -5.00
CA LYS A 79 -3.52 15.82 -3.98
C LYS A 79 -3.41 15.30 -2.55
N ILE A 80 -3.38 13.98 -2.37
CA ILE A 80 -3.20 13.36 -1.06
C ILE A 80 -1.79 13.62 -0.57
N LYS A 81 -1.67 14.20 0.63
CA LYS A 81 -0.38 14.58 1.23
C LYS A 81 0.07 13.61 2.32
N ASN A 82 -0.88 13.09 3.07
CA ASN A 82 -0.60 12.20 4.19
C ASN A 82 -1.37 10.89 4.05
N ILE A 83 -0.70 9.78 4.30
CA ILE A 83 -1.32 8.46 4.34
C ILE A 83 -0.92 7.76 5.63
N PHE A 84 -1.90 7.09 6.22
CA PHE A 84 -1.68 6.10 7.27
C PHE A 84 -2.21 4.74 6.80
N GLU A 85 -1.30 3.79 6.67
CA GLU A 85 -1.62 2.42 6.26
C GLU A 85 -1.47 1.46 7.46
N PHE A 86 -2.51 0.66 7.68
CA PHE A 86 -2.49 -0.43 8.64
C PHE A 86 -2.24 -1.76 7.91
N GLY A 87 -1.12 -2.42 8.23
CA GLY A 87 -0.77 -3.70 7.62
C GLY A 87 -0.32 -3.57 6.15
N GLY A 88 0.77 -2.85 5.92
CA GLY A 88 1.26 -2.52 4.56
C GLY A 88 1.91 -3.68 3.79
N GLY A 89 1.90 -4.90 4.33
CA GLY A 89 2.56 -6.05 3.70
C GLY A 89 4.05 -5.78 3.45
N TYR A 90 4.55 -6.03 2.25
CA TYR A 90 5.95 -5.70 1.93
C TYR A 90 6.19 -4.24 1.52
N GLY A 91 5.15 -3.38 1.51
CA GLY A 91 5.26 -1.96 1.19
C GLY A 91 4.86 -1.58 -0.25
N CYS A 92 4.11 -2.44 -0.95
CA CYS A 92 3.71 -2.21 -2.34
C CYS A 92 2.88 -0.93 -2.51
N MET A 93 1.89 -0.70 -1.65
CA MET A 93 1.03 0.49 -1.71
C MET A 93 1.84 1.76 -1.48
N ALA A 94 2.72 1.78 -0.47
CA ALA A 94 3.62 2.89 -0.20
C ALA A 94 4.52 3.19 -1.41
N ARG A 95 5.04 2.17 -2.08
CA ARG A 95 5.83 2.32 -3.31
C ARG A 95 5.01 2.90 -4.46
N ILE A 96 3.75 2.49 -4.63
CA ILE A 96 2.86 3.08 -5.64
C ILE A 96 2.64 4.56 -5.35
N PHE A 97 2.32 4.93 -4.10
CA PHE A 97 2.11 6.33 -3.72
C PHE A 97 3.37 7.20 -3.86
N SER A 98 4.56 6.64 -3.67
CA SER A 98 5.80 7.37 -3.93
C SER A 98 5.95 7.79 -5.40
N ASN A 99 5.39 7.01 -6.32
CA ASN A 99 5.34 7.33 -7.75
C ASN A 99 4.21 8.30 -8.12
N ILE A 100 3.14 8.36 -7.30
CA ILE A 100 2.02 9.28 -7.49
C ILE A 100 2.39 10.70 -7.05
N ASN A 101 2.98 10.82 -5.85
CA ASN A 101 3.33 12.09 -5.24
C ASN A 101 4.65 11.99 -4.47
N ASN A 102 5.69 12.58 -5.00
CA ASN A 102 7.02 12.58 -4.39
C ASN A 102 7.13 13.43 -3.10
N LYS A 103 6.09 14.16 -2.72
CA LYS A 103 6.02 14.96 -1.49
C LYS A 103 5.14 14.34 -0.41
N ILE A 104 4.66 13.11 -0.63
CA ILE A 104 3.77 12.43 0.31
C ILE A 104 4.48 12.10 1.63
N SER A 105 3.77 12.25 2.74
CA SER A 105 4.14 11.68 4.03
C SER A 105 3.37 10.36 4.20
N TYR A 106 4.07 9.25 4.37
CA TYR A 106 3.47 7.92 4.39
C TYR A 106 3.87 7.18 5.67
N LYS A 107 2.90 6.78 6.46
CA LYS A 107 3.12 6.07 7.71
C LYS A 107 2.52 4.68 7.62
N ILE A 108 3.29 3.66 8.02
CA ILE A 108 2.87 2.26 7.97
C ILE A 108 2.94 1.68 9.37
N PHE A 109 1.80 1.25 9.90
CA PHE A 109 1.78 0.45 11.11
C PHE A 109 1.75 -1.03 10.77
N ASP A 110 2.70 -1.78 11.33
CA ASP A 110 2.80 -3.23 11.16
C ASP A 110 3.62 -3.86 12.29
N THR A 111 3.70 -5.19 12.33
CA THR A 111 4.62 -5.88 13.25
C THR A 111 6.07 -5.53 12.91
N TYR A 112 6.96 -5.57 13.90
CA TYR A 112 8.38 -5.23 13.71
C TYR A 112 9.04 -6.03 12.58
N ILE A 113 8.73 -7.33 12.49
CA ILE A 113 9.31 -8.20 11.43
C ILE A 113 8.87 -7.76 10.04
N VAL A 114 7.59 -7.40 9.88
CA VAL A 114 7.06 -6.91 8.60
C VAL A 114 7.61 -5.52 8.29
N ASN A 115 7.76 -4.64 9.30
CA ASN A 115 8.43 -3.35 9.13
C ASN A 115 9.89 -3.50 8.64
N CYS A 116 10.63 -4.52 9.10
CA CYS A 116 11.97 -4.80 8.58
C CYS A 116 11.95 -5.16 7.08
N LEU A 117 10.94 -5.93 6.63
CA LEU A 117 10.76 -6.24 5.21
C LEU A 117 10.40 -4.98 4.41
N GLN A 118 9.49 -4.14 4.93
CA GLN A 118 9.11 -2.86 4.34
C GLN A 118 10.32 -1.94 4.23
N TYR A 119 11.11 -1.82 5.30
CA TYR A 119 12.34 -1.04 5.31
C TYR A 119 13.28 -1.49 4.18
N TYR A 120 13.57 -2.79 4.09
CA TYR A 120 14.41 -3.32 3.03
C TYR A 120 13.87 -2.99 1.64
N TYR A 121 12.61 -3.30 1.38
CA TYR A 121 12.01 -3.11 0.06
C TYR A 121 11.97 -1.64 -0.36
N LEU A 122 11.50 -0.75 0.52
CA LEU A 122 11.38 0.67 0.22
C LEU A 122 12.75 1.35 0.11
N LYS A 123 13.70 0.97 0.96
CA LYS A 123 15.07 1.49 0.93
C LYS A 123 15.81 1.12 -0.36
N GLN A 124 15.68 -0.14 -0.80
CA GLN A 124 16.27 -0.60 -2.06
C GLN A 124 15.63 0.09 -3.29
N ASN A 125 14.41 0.57 -3.16
CA ASN A 125 13.74 1.40 -4.16
C ASN A 125 14.09 2.89 -4.04
N GLY A 126 15.08 3.26 -3.23
CA GLY A 126 15.61 4.63 -3.10
C GLY A 126 14.72 5.57 -2.28
N LEU A 127 13.80 5.05 -1.46
CA LEU A 127 12.93 5.88 -0.65
C LEU A 127 13.59 6.28 0.69
N ASP A 128 13.21 7.46 1.18
CA ASP A 128 13.55 7.93 2.52
C ASP A 128 12.61 7.24 3.53
N VAL A 129 13.03 6.08 4.04
CA VAL A 129 12.27 5.22 4.93
C VAL A 129 13.03 4.93 6.21
N GLY A 130 12.33 4.87 7.33
CA GLY A 130 12.89 4.55 8.63
C GLY A 130 11.82 4.44 9.71
N PHE A 131 12.26 4.39 10.97
CA PHE A 131 11.38 4.22 12.13
C PHE A 131 11.06 5.53 12.86
N GLU A 132 11.77 6.62 12.54
CA GLU A 132 11.59 7.91 13.18
C GLU A 132 11.87 9.07 12.20
N ASN A 133 10.89 9.97 12.07
CA ASN A 133 11.01 11.22 11.32
C ASN A 133 11.42 11.07 9.85
N ASN A 134 11.03 9.99 9.21
CA ASN A 134 11.24 9.75 7.81
C ASN A 134 9.98 10.10 7.00
N LYS A 135 10.16 10.31 5.72
CA LYS A 135 9.04 10.51 4.80
C LYS A 135 8.12 9.30 4.74
N PHE A 136 8.73 8.09 4.71
CA PHE A 136 8.06 6.81 4.90
C PHE A 136 8.41 6.29 6.29
N ASP A 137 7.50 6.48 7.24
CA ASP A 137 7.73 6.17 8.66
C ASP A 137 7.11 4.84 9.03
N LEU A 138 7.90 3.95 9.60
CA LEU A 138 7.47 2.62 10.01
C LEU A 138 7.15 2.61 11.50
N ILE A 139 5.96 2.17 11.86
CA ILE A 139 5.46 2.19 13.22
C ILE A 139 5.13 0.76 13.65
N ASN A 140 5.69 0.30 14.76
CA ASN A 140 5.45 -1.03 15.33
C ASN A 140 4.94 -0.99 16.76
N ASN A 141 4.71 0.20 17.29
CA ASN A 141 4.12 0.42 18.61
C ASN A 141 2.82 1.21 18.45
N PHE A 142 1.71 0.62 18.92
CA PHE A 142 0.38 1.23 18.86
C PHE A 142 0.30 2.58 19.57
N GLU A 143 0.96 2.71 20.74
CA GLU A 143 0.95 3.94 21.53
C GLU A 143 1.55 5.15 20.79
N LYS A 144 2.51 4.89 19.90
CA LYS A 144 3.17 5.93 19.09
C LYS A 144 2.33 6.43 17.91
N ILE A 145 1.20 5.79 17.61
CA ILE A 145 0.37 6.18 16.46
C ILE A 145 -0.20 7.58 16.64
N ASN A 146 -0.74 7.89 17.82
CA ASN A 146 -1.35 9.19 18.12
C ASN A 146 -0.37 10.36 17.96
N ASP A 147 0.90 10.14 18.28
CA ASP A 147 1.93 11.18 18.19
C ASP A 147 2.43 11.38 16.75
N LYS A 148 2.30 10.36 15.91
CA LYS A 148 2.87 10.33 14.55
C LYS A 148 1.87 10.60 13.45
N VAL A 149 0.58 10.36 13.66
CA VAL A 149 -0.45 10.41 12.61
C VAL A 149 -1.36 11.61 12.79
N ASP A 150 -1.42 12.47 11.77
CA ASP A 150 -2.45 13.50 11.67
C ASP A 150 -3.72 12.89 11.06
N PHE A 151 -4.61 12.41 11.92
CA PHE A 151 -5.82 11.70 11.53
C PHE A 151 -6.76 12.55 10.65
N LYS A 152 -6.85 13.86 10.89
CA LYS A 152 -7.79 14.75 10.18
C LYS A 152 -7.42 15.00 8.73
N ASN A 153 -6.12 14.93 8.41
CA ASN A 153 -5.58 15.27 7.10
C ASN A 153 -4.92 14.08 6.40
N SER A 154 -5.25 12.85 6.80
CA SER A 154 -4.66 11.63 6.25
C SER A 154 -5.69 10.75 5.55
N LEU A 155 -5.29 10.11 4.47
CA LEU A 155 -6.01 8.96 3.94
C LEU A 155 -5.64 7.72 4.76
N PHE A 156 -6.66 7.04 5.31
CA PHE A 156 -6.47 5.75 5.96
C PHE A 156 -6.61 4.61 4.96
N ILE A 157 -5.67 3.67 4.99
CA ILE A 157 -5.66 2.46 4.15
C ILE A 157 -5.50 1.23 5.04
N ALA A 158 -6.37 0.24 4.85
CA ALA A 158 -6.27 -1.07 5.47
C ALA A 158 -6.79 -2.15 4.51
N ASN A 159 -5.91 -2.66 3.66
CA ASN A 159 -6.26 -3.69 2.70
C ASN A 159 -6.17 -5.08 3.35
N TRP A 160 -7.33 -5.64 3.73
CA TRP A 160 -7.54 -6.93 4.41
C TRP A 160 -6.97 -7.03 5.83
N SER A 161 -5.98 -6.25 6.17
CA SER A 161 -5.23 -6.33 7.42
C SER A 161 -6.10 -6.19 8.67
N LEU A 162 -7.09 -5.31 8.68
CA LEU A 162 -8.01 -5.17 9.82
C LEU A 162 -8.91 -6.40 10.06
N SER A 163 -9.19 -7.19 9.02
CA SER A 163 -9.99 -8.42 9.15
C SER A 163 -9.19 -9.59 9.71
N GLU A 164 -7.86 -9.49 9.70
CA GLU A 164 -6.94 -10.56 10.12
C GLU A 164 -6.41 -10.39 11.54
N VAL A 165 -6.69 -9.25 12.20
CA VAL A 165 -6.25 -9.00 13.57
C VAL A 165 -7.31 -9.40 14.60
N PRO A 166 -6.91 -9.68 15.88
CA PRO A 166 -7.83 -9.93 16.98
C PRO A 166 -8.83 -8.78 17.16
N LEU A 167 -10.04 -9.12 17.64
CA LEU A 167 -11.15 -8.17 17.74
C LEU A 167 -10.82 -6.97 18.64
N ASP A 168 -10.16 -7.20 19.76
CA ASP A 168 -9.73 -6.16 20.70
C ASP A 168 -8.78 -5.14 20.05
N LEU A 169 -7.82 -5.61 19.26
CA LEU A 169 -6.93 -4.73 18.52
C LEU A 169 -7.68 -3.97 17.42
N ARG A 170 -8.60 -4.64 16.73
CA ARG A 170 -9.44 -4.01 15.71
C ARG A 170 -10.32 -2.91 16.30
N ASP A 171 -10.97 -3.17 17.44
CA ASP A 171 -11.85 -2.20 18.09
C ASP A 171 -11.06 -0.96 18.57
N ASN A 172 -9.84 -1.16 19.04
CA ASN A 172 -8.93 -0.06 19.34
C ASN A 172 -8.61 0.78 18.10
N PHE A 173 -8.35 0.14 16.95
CA PHE A 173 -8.15 0.84 15.68
C PHE A 173 -9.40 1.56 15.18
N VAL A 174 -10.57 0.93 15.25
CA VAL A 174 -11.84 1.56 14.85
C VAL A 174 -12.10 2.82 15.67
N SER A 175 -11.78 2.82 16.96
CA SER A 175 -11.90 4.02 17.80
C SER A 175 -10.93 5.15 17.39
N LEU A 176 -9.77 4.81 16.83
CA LEU A 176 -8.84 5.78 16.25
C LEU A 176 -9.34 6.32 14.91
N ILE A 177 -9.91 5.44 14.06
CA ILE A 177 -10.44 5.82 12.74
C ILE A 177 -11.61 6.82 12.89
N GLY A 178 -12.45 6.69 13.90
CA GLY A 178 -13.51 7.67 14.20
C GLY A 178 -13.02 9.10 14.47
N ARG A 179 -11.70 9.33 14.50
CA ARG A 179 -11.09 10.66 14.56
C ARG A 179 -10.75 11.26 13.19
N TYR A 180 -11.04 10.52 12.10
CA TYR A 180 -10.84 10.99 10.71
C TYR A 180 -12.02 11.84 10.17
N GLU A 181 -12.93 12.30 11.03
CA GLU A 181 -14.04 13.18 10.67
C GLU A 181 -13.59 14.63 10.44
#